data_d10cd2658ad9c1f657635c4e18c04d3d
#
_entry.id   d10cd2658ad9c1f657635c4e18c04d3d
#
_cell.length_a   1.000
_cell.length_b   1.000
_cell.length_c   1.000
_cell.angle_alpha   90.00
_cell.angle_beta   90.00
_cell.angle_gamma   90.00
#
_symmetry.space_group_name_H-M   'P 1'
#
loop_
_entity.id
_entity.type
_entity.pdbx_description
1 polymer ?
#
loop_
_entity_poly.entity_id
_entity_poly.type
_entity_poly.pdbx_seq_one_letter_code
_entity_poly.pdbx_strand_id
1 'polypeptide(L)'
;TKTVLVDNEHKVYSIVCPMMGELIKGEKPEEVKSTQQYGLTVKEYIVSLWAIGVTSLDRLQKLVSKHLGIEVSEGTVSKIIVGFASECGKIVDVVKDYLKKCRTKGADETGLRAQGKLHWLHVVCDRKATYLYADEKRGFDAISGEGGILLDSCGTLIHDCWSPYFNLSNLGHALCLQHIQRELRAAKIREKDEEGYFDGIESLLLSMRKAKMDAIEAGKDNLEDSKIEEFRKKLRKMVADGLEKFKPPKRCILKLGKIPE
;
A
#
# COMPACT_ATOMS: atom_id res chain seq x y z
N THR A 1 -22.52 -16.71 -18.01
CA THR A 1 -23.39 -16.21 -16.92
C THR A 1 -24.15 -14.99 -17.44
N LYS A 2 -25.47 -14.99 -17.37
CA LYS A 2 -26.32 -13.87 -17.79
C LYS A 2 -26.63 -13.02 -16.56
N THR A 3 -26.28 -11.75 -16.58
CA THR A 3 -26.64 -10.80 -15.52
C THR A 3 -28.11 -10.36 -15.75
N VAL A 4 -28.94 -10.50 -14.74
CA VAL A 4 -30.34 -10.08 -14.77
C VAL A 4 -30.54 -9.02 -13.70
N LEU A 5 -31.03 -7.85 -14.11
CA LEU A 5 -31.48 -6.80 -13.18
C LEU A 5 -32.86 -7.16 -12.67
N VAL A 6 -33.06 -7.09 -11.37
CA VAL A 6 -34.37 -7.29 -10.72
C VAL A 6 -34.74 -6.00 -10.00
N ASP A 7 -35.84 -5.37 -10.44
CA ASP A 7 -36.45 -4.24 -9.77
C ASP A 7 -37.53 -4.74 -8.80
N ASN A 8 -37.45 -4.29 -7.55
CA ASN A 8 -38.47 -4.55 -6.55
C ASN A 8 -39.21 -3.25 -6.27
N GLU A 9 -40.51 -3.21 -6.57
CA GLU A 9 -41.39 -2.07 -6.28
C GLU A 9 -42.16 -2.33 -4.97
N HIS A 10 -41.96 -1.47 -3.97
CA HIS A 10 -42.73 -1.49 -2.71
C HIS A 10 -43.73 -0.34 -2.67
N LYS A 11 -45.02 -0.66 -2.71
CA LYS A 11 -46.11 0.33 -2.63
C LYS A 11 -46.56 0.49 -1.19
N VAL A 12 -46.37 1.67 -0.65
CA VAL A 12 -46.88 2.03 0.68
C VAL A 12 -48.12 2.89 0.50
N TYR A 13 -49.22 2.38 0.99
CA TYR A 13 -50.51 3.09 0.94
C TYR A 13 -50.71 3.93 2.19
N SER A 14 -51.43 5.03 2.05
CA SER A 14 -51.86 5.85 3.17
C SER A 14 -53.36 6.07 3.07
N ILE A 15 -54.03 6.15 4.20
CA ILE A 15 -55.48 6.42 4.31
C ILE A 15 -55.68 7.52 5.33
N VAL A 16 -56.61 8.42 5.01
CA VAL A 16 -57.08 9.39 6.02
C VAL A 16 -58.13 8.72 6.87
N CYS A 17 -57.92 8.66 8.17
CA CYS A 17 -58.88 8.08 9.11
C CYS A 17 -60.18 8.91 9.07
N PRO A 18 -61.35 8.32 8.71
CA PRO A 18 -62.57 9.07 8.59
C PRO A 18 -63.06 9.65 9.92
N MET A 19 -62.64 9.07 11.04
CA MET A 19 -63.08 9.49 12.37
C MET A 19 -62.17 10.54 13.01
N MET A 20 -60.86 10.49 12.72
CA MET A 20 -59.87 11.38 13.35
C MET A 20 -59.29 12.43 12.40
N GLY A 21 -59.51 12.29 11.09
CA GLY A 21 -58.90 13.15 10.07
C GLY A 21 -57.39 12.99 9.91
N GLU A 22 -56.79 12.03 10.61
CA GLU A 22 -55.36 11.81 10.60
C GLU A 22 -54.92 10.90 9.44
N LEU A 23 -53.76 11.20 8.85
CA LEU A 23 -53.14 10.40 7.79
C LEU A 23 -52.42 9.20 8.39
N ILE A 24 -52.94 8.01 8.22
CA ILE A 24 -52.33 6.74 8.59
C ILE A 24 -51.53 6.23 7.39
N LYS A 25 -50.23 6.07 7.54
CA LYS A 25 -49.36 5.47 6.53
C LYS A 25 -49.10 4.02 6.88
N GLY A 26 -49.16 3.15 5.86
CA GLY A 26 -48.72 1.77 5.98
C GLY A 26 -47.22 1.68 6.29
N GLU A 27 -46.82 0.60 6.93
CA GLU A 27 -45.45 0.31 7.20
C GLU A 27 -44.72 -0.17 5.93
N LYS A 28 -43.49 0.20 5.78
CA LYS A 28 -42.60 -0.30 4.73
C LYS A 28 -41.62 -1.30 5.33
N PRO A 29 -41.13 -2.28 4.54
CA PRO A 29 -40.11 -3.20 5.01
C PRO A 29 -38.90 -2.45 5.58
N GLU A 30 -38.29 -2.99 6.65
CA GLU A 30 -37.12 -2.38 7.34
C GLU A 30 -35.93 -2.11 6.39
N GLU A 31 -35.76 -2.97 5.39
CA GLU A 31 -34.72 -2.86 4.37
C GLU A 31 -34.94 -1.66 3.45
N VAL A 32 -36.18 -1.15 3.31
CA VAL A 32 -36.53 -0.02 2.44
C VAL A 32 -36.35 1.28 3.17
N LYS A 33 -35.15 1.86 3.09
CA LYS A 33 -34.77 3.09 3.82
C LYS A 33 -35.02 4.38 3.04
N SER A 34 -35.13 4.28 1.71
CA SER A 34 -35.32 5.44 0.83
C SER A 34 -36.30 5.12 -0.31
N THR A 35 -36.77 6.16 -1.01
CA THR A 35 -37.66 6.03 -2.19
C THR A 35 -36.99 5.31 -3.36
N GLN A 36 -35.70 5.38 -3.45
CA GLN A 36 -34.88 4.63 -4.41
C GLN A 36 -33.60 4.16 -3.70
N GLN A 37 -33.31 2.90 -3.83
CA GLN A 37 -32.06 2.35 -3.29
C GLN A 37 -31.56 1.17 -4.14
N TYR A 38 -30.24 0.97 -4.11
CA TYR A 38 -29.60 -0.15 -4.79
C TYR A 38 -29.44 -1.32 -3.81
N GLY A 39 -29.78 -2.52 -4.26
CA GLY A 39 -29.63 -3.76 -3.51
C GLY A 39 -28.15 -4.08 -3.23
N LEU A 40 -27.93 -5.02 -2.32
CA LEU A 40 -26.59 -5.41 -1.89
C LEU A 40 -25.73 -5.88 -3.06
N THR A 41 -26.25 -6.72 -3.95
CA THR A 41 -25.53 -7.26 -5.11
C THR A 41 -25.02 -6.16 -6.05
N VAL A 42 -25.80 -5.08 -6.26
CA VAL A 42 -25.36 -3.94 -7.07
C VAL A 42 -24.21 -3.21 -6.37
N LYS A 43 -24.30 -3.03 -5.05
CA LYS A 43 -23.22 -2.42 -4.25
C LYS A 43 -21.94 -3.24 -4.27
N GLU A 44 -22.05 -4.55 -4.09
CA GLU A 44 -20.94 -5.49 -4.18
C GLU A 44 -20.27 -5.45 -5.56
N TYR A 45 -21.05 -5.37 -6.62
CA TYR A 45 -20.54 -5.25 -7.97
C TYR A 45 -19.75 -3.95 -8.17
N ILE A 46 -20.28 -2.82 -7.70
CA ILE A 46 -19.60 -1.51 -7.75
C ILE A 46 -18.26 -1.55 -6.99
N VAL A 47 -18.29 -2.08 -5.76
CA VAL A 47 -17.08 -2.18 -4.92
C VAL A 47 -16.05 -3.10 -5.56
N SER A 48 -16.46 -4.24 -6.11
CA SER A 48 -15.58 -5.20 -6.78
C SER A 48 -14.90 -4.58 -8.00
N LEU A 49 -15.68 -3.88 -8.85
CA LEU A 49 -15.13 -3.18 -10.01
C LEU A 49 -14.15 -2.08 -9.61
N TRP A 50 -14.45 -1.34 -8.54
CA TRP A 50 -13.56 -0.31 -8.02
C TRP A 50 -12.26 -0.90 -7.51
N ALA A 51 -12.34 -1.96 -6.70
CA ALA A 51 -11.16 -2.60 -6.08
C ALA A 51 -10.24 -3.27 -7.10
N ILE A 52 -10.82 -3.91 -8.14
CA ILE A 52 -10.05 -4.63 -9.17
C ILE A 52 -9.58 -3.67 -10.27
N GLY A 53 -10.44 -2.75 -10.68
CA GLY A 53 -10.26 -1.94 -11.88
C GLY A 53 -9.37 -0.71 -11.70
N VAL A 54 -9.09 -0.29 -10.47
CA VAL A 54 -8.32 0.94 -10.15
C VAL A 54 -8.74 2.10 -11.07
N THR A 55 -10.05 2.32 -11.21
CA THR A 55 -10.61 3.29 -12.16
C THR A 55 -11.19 4.51 -11.44
N SER A 56 -11.27 5.64 -12.14
CA SER A 56 -11.91 6.86 -11.59
C SER A 56 -13.41 6.66 -11.37
N LEU A 57 -13.99 7.42 -10.44
CA LEU A 57 -15.43 7.35 -10.12
C LEU A 57 -16.30 7.63 -11.36
N ASP A 58 -15.94 8.61 -12.20
CA ASP A 58 -16.61 8.91 -13.46
C ASP A 58 -16.67 7.69 -14.40
N ARG A 59 -15.50 7.05 -14.61
CA ARG A 59 -15.44 5.85 -15.46
C ARG A 59 -16.21 4.69 -14.86
N LEU A 60 -16.10 4.50 -13.56
CA LEU A 60 -16.83 3.46 -12.84
C LEU A 60 -18.33 3.65 -12.94
N GLN A 61 -18.81 4.89 -12.73
CA GLN A 61 -20.21 5.26 -12.89
C GLN A 61 -20.73 4.91 -14.29
N LYS A 62 -20.01 5.34 -15.35
CA LYS A 62 -20.37 5.05 -16.74
C LYS A 62 -20.38 3.56 -17.05
N LEU A 63 -19.38 2.82 -16.53
CA LEU A 63 -19.28 1.38 -16.72
C LEU A 63 -20.47 0.66 -16.08
N VAL A 64 -20.78 0.98 -14.83
CA VAL A 64 -21.90 0.39 -14.08
C VAL A 64 -23.22 0.70 -14.75
N SER A 65 -23.46 1.97 -15.11
CA SER A 65 -24.69 2.38 -15.79
C SER A 65 -24.88 1.65 -17.12
N LYS A 66 -23.82 1.55 -17.92
CA LYS A 66 -23.86 0.88 -19.21
C LYS A 66 -24.04 -0.64 -19.10
N HIS A 67 -23.37 -1.27 -18.12
CA HIS A 67 -23.40 -2.73 -17.94
C HIS A 67 -24.72 -3.24 -17.35
N LEU A 68 -25.25 -2.48 -16.37
CA LEU A 68 -26.46 -2.89 -15.67
C LEU A 68 -27.73 -2.22 -16.23
N GLY A 69 -27.61 -1.22 -17.12
CA GLY A 69 -28.76 -0.47 -17.64
C GLY A 69 -29.45 0.40 -16.59
N ILE A 70 -28.74 0.83 -15.55
CA ILE A 70 -29.27 1.65 -14.45
C ILE A 70 -28.65 3.03 -14.44
N GLU A 71 -29.40 4.04 -14.01
CA GLU A 71 -28.86 5.37 -13.78
C GLU A 71 -28.33 5.48 -12.35
N VAL A 72 -27.00 5.55 -12.21
CA VAL A 72 -26.33 5.78 -10.93
C VAL A 72 -25.45 7.02 -11.01
N SER A 73 -25.51 7.89 -10.02
CA SER A 73 -24.67 9.08 -9.97
C SER A 73 -23.28 8.76 -9.38
N GLU A 74 -22.24 9.56 -9.74
CA GLU A 74 -20.93 9.46 -9.11
C GLU A 74 -20.99 9.60 -7.58
N GLY A 75 -21.84 10.51 -7.08
CA GLY A 75 -22.06 10.69 -5.66
C GLY A 75 -22.60 9.43 -4.98
N THR A 76 -23.48 8.68 -5.66
CA THR A 76 -23.98 7.39 -5.16
C THR A 76 -22.88 6.33 -5.17
N VAL A 77 -22.10 6.24 -6.26
CA VAL A 77 -20.94 5.32 -6.34
C VAL A 77 -19.95 5.61 -5.21
N SER A 78 -19.62 6.88 -5.01
CA SER A 78 -18.74 7.32 -3.91
C SER A 78 -19.28 6.93 -2.53
N LYS A 79 -20.57 7.17 -2.26
CA LYS A 79 -21.20 6.80 -0.98
C LYS A 79 -21.17 5.29 -0.73
N ILE A 80 -21.37 4.48 -1.77
CA ILE A 80 -21.31 3.02 -1.66
C ILE A 80 -19.90 2.58 -1.27
N ILE A 81 -18.88 3.12 -1.94
CA ILE A 81 -17.47 2.79 -1.67
C ILE A 81 -17.06 3.23 -0.26
N VAL A 82 -17.40 4.46 0.14
CA VAL A 82 -17.08 4.99 1.48
C VAL A 82 -17.81 4.20 2.57
N GLY A 83 -19.09 3.85 2.33
CA GLY A 83 -19.86 3.01 3.26
C GLY A 83 -19.20 1.64 3.46
N PHE A 84 -18.81 0.98 2.37
CA PHE A 84 -18.07 -0.29 2.44
C PHE A 84 -16.74 -0.14 3.17
N ALA A 85 -15.96 0.90 2.87
CA ALA A 85 -14.68 1.15 3.53
C ALA A 85 -14.85 1.33 5.06
N SER A 86 -15.94 2.00 5.49
CA SER A 86 -16.27 2.15 6.91
C SER A 86 -16.56 0.81 7.60
N GLU A 87 -17.25 -0.11 6.92
CA GLU A 87 -17.52 -1.45 7.45
C GLU A 87 -16.24 -2.32 7.52
N CYS A 88 -15.26 -2.04 6.67
CA CYS A 88 -13.98 -2.75 6.66
C CYS A 88 -13.02 -2.36 7.80
N GLY A 89 -13.34 -1.39 8.66
CA GLY A 89 -12.46 -0.89 9.71
C GLY A 89 -11.86 -1.99 10.58
N LYS A 90 -12.66 -2.96 11.02
CA LYS A 90 -12.19 -4.10 11.82
C LYS A 90 -11.17 -4.98 11.07
N ILE A 91 -11.33 -5.13 9.76
CA ILE A 91 -10.39 -5.90 8.92
C ILE A 91 -9.07 -5.15 8.81
N VAL A 92 -9.13 -3.82 8.67
CA VAL A 92 -7.94 -2.96 8.65
C VAL A 92 -7.14 -3.11 9.95
N ASP A 93 -7.81 -3.14 11.12
CA ASP A 93 -7.13 -3.33 12.40
C ASP A 93 -6.45 -4.70 12.50
N VAL A 94 -7.09 -5.77 12.02
CA VAL A 94 -6.45 -7.10 11.91
C VAL A 94 -5.21 -7.07 11.03
N VAL A 95 -5.26 -6.37 9.89
CA VAL A 95 -4.11 -6.20 8.99
C VAL A 95 -2.99 -5.42 9.67
N LYS A 96 -3.31 -4.32 10.37
CA LYS A 96 -2.33 -3.55 11.15
C LYS A 96 -1.64 -4.43 12.20
N ASP A 97 -2.41 -5.15 13.00
CA ASP A 97 -1.88 -6.02 14.07
C ASP A 97 -1.03 -7.17 13.52
N TYR A 98 -1.41 -7.72 12.38
CA TYR A 98 -0.61 -8.70 11.67
C TYR A 98 0.73 -8.11 11.23
N LEU A 99 0.70 -6.95 10.54
CA LEU A 99 1.91 -6.31 10.04
C LEU A 99 2.85 -5.85 11.16
N LYS A 100 2.32 -5.35 12.28
CA LYS A 100 3.13 -5.00 13.46
C LYS A 100 4.02 -6.17 13.92
N LYS A 101 3.49 -7.39 13.90
CA LYS A 101 4.15 -8.63 14.37
C LYS A 101 5.00 -9.34 13.31
N CYS A 102 4.94 -8.91 12.04
CA CYS A 102 5.71 -9.54 10.97
C CYS A 102 7.22 -9.44 11.21
N ARG A 103 7.92 -10.58 11.03
CA ARG A 103 9.38 -10.65 11.14
C ARG A 103 10.08 -9.72 10.13
N THR A 104 9.50 -9.58 8.93
CA THR A 104 10.04 -8.72 7.88
C THR A 104 8.88 -8.03 7.16
N LYS A 105 8.95 -6.72 7.02
CA LYS A 105 7.98 -5.90 6.31
C LYS A 105 8.67 -4.83 5.48
N GLY A 106 8.01 -4.36 4.43
CA GLY A 106 8.46 -3.23 3.63
C GLY A 106 7.68 -1.97 3.97
N ALA A 107 8.33 -0.81 3.86
CA ALA A 107 7.66 0.48 3.88
C ALA A 107 8.19 1.38 2.76
N ASP A 108 7.29 2.20 2.23
CA ASP A 108 7.57 3.20 1.21
C ASP A 108 6.49 4.28 1.26
N GLU A 109 6.68 5.42 0.58
CA GLU A 109 5.67 6.44 0.47
C GLU A 109 5.66 7.07 -0.92
N THR A 110 4.50 7.53 -1.35
CA THR A 110 4.33 8.24 -2.62
C THR A 110 3.50 9.50 -2.45
N GLY A 111 3.87 10.57 -3.16
CA GLY A 111 3.10 11.81 -3.17
C GLY A 111 1.84 11.67 -4.02
N LEU A 112 0.73 12.18 -3.50
CA LEU A 112 -0.52 12.31 -4.23
C LEU A 112 -1.10 13.72 -4.05
N ARG A 113 -1.89 14.19 -5.01
CA ARG A 113 -2.57 15.47 -4.88
C ARG A 113 -4.05 15.25 -4.64
N ALA A 114 -4.56 15.82 -3.55
CA ALA A 114 -5.98 15.87 -3.25
C ALA A 114 -6.39 17.34 -3.04
N GLN A 115 -7.43 17.79 -3.73
CA GLN A 115 -7.92 19.18 -3.64
C GLN A 115 -6.81 20.23 -3.89
N GLY A 116 -5.87 19.96 -4.81
CA GLY A 116 -4.75 20.85 -5.13
C GLY A 116 -3.58 20.81 -4.15
N LYS A 117 -3.72 20.19 -2.97
CA LYS A 117 -2.67 20.04 -1.95
C LYS A 117 -1.91 18.73 -2.11
N LEU A 118 -0.63 18.75 -1.78
CA LEU A 118 0.20 17.55 -1.73
C LEU A 118 -0.06 16.82 -0.42
N HIS A 119 -0.36 15.55 -0.55
CA HIS A 119 -0.48 14.57 0.53
C HIS A 119 0.46 13.40 0.24
N TRP A 120 0.69 12.55 1.23
CA TRP A 120 1.53 11.38 1.10
C TRP A 120 0.74 10.13 1.44
N LEU A 121 0.83 9.16 0.56
CA LEU A 121 0.30 7.82 0.79
C LEU A 121 1.45 6.95 1.27
N HIS A 122 1.38 6.54 2.52
CA HIS A 122 2.33 5.62 3.14
C HIS A 122 1.85 4.20 2.95
N VAL A 123 2.79 3.29 2.72
CA VAL A 123 2.52 1.87 2.59
C VAL A 123 3.37 1.09 3.58
N VAL A 124 2.77 0.11 4.25
CA VAL A 124 3.47 -0.93 5.00
C VAL A 124 2.94 -2.27 4.52
N CYS A 125 3.82 -3.15 4.09
CA CYS A 125 3.41 -4.42 3.48
C CYS A 125 4.36 -5.58 3.77
N ASP A 126 3.82 -6.80 3.64
CA ASP A 126 4.58 -8.03 3.47
C ASP A 126 4.08 -8.81 2.24
N ARG A 127 4.33 -10.12 2.18
CA ARG A 127 3.85 -10.97 1.06
C ARG A 127 2.35 -11.25 1.11
N LYS A 128 1.68 -11.04 2.24
CA LYS A 128 0.29 -11.46 2.49
C LYS A 128 -0.65 -10.27 2.65
N ALA A 129 -0.16 -9.16 3.15
CA ALA A 129 -0.98 -8.01 3.49
C ALA A 129 -0.30 -6.70 3.11
N THR A 130 -1.12 -5.71 2.78
CA THR A 130 -0.71 -4.33 2.52
C THR A 130 -1.64 -3.40 3.28
N TYR A 131 -1.04 -2.50 4.04
CA TYR A 131 -1.72 -1.43 4.74
C TYR A 131 -1.31 -0.09 4.13
N LEU A 132 -2.28 0.74 3.82
CA LEU A 132 -2.11 2.07 3.23
C LEU A 132 -2.77 3.10 4.14
N TYR A 133 -2.10 4.22 4.37
CA TYR A 133 -2.69 5.39 5.03
C TYR A 133 -2.18 6.68 4.41
N ALA A 134 -3.01 7.72 4.42
CA ALA A 134 -2.67 9.03 3.89
C ALA A 134 -2.36 9.99 5.03
N ASP A 135 -1.36 10.86 4.81
CA ASP A 135 -1.01 11.94 5.72
C ASP A 135 -0.65 13.20 4.92
N GLU A 136 -0.80 14.38 5.52
CA GLU A 136 -0.36 15.64 4.91
C GLU A 136 1.17 15.75 4.90
N LYS A 137 1.84 15.08 5.82
CA LYS A 137 3.29 15.07 5.98
C LYS A 137 3.90 13.79 5.43
N ARG A 138 5.13 13.91 4.94
CA ARG A 138 5.96 12.78 4.54
C ARG A 138 6.80 12.24 5.69
N GLY A 139 7.24 13.13 6.59
CA GLY A 139 8.31 12.92 7.55
C GLY A 139 8.03 11.90 8.65
N PHE A 140 8.93 11.90 9.64
CA PHE A 140 8.81 11.03 10.82
C PHE A 140 7.50 11.25 11.58
N ASP A 141 6.97 12.47 11.59
CA ASP A 141 5.67 12.80 12.20
C ASP A 141 4.52 11.94 11.64
N ALA A 142 4.50 11.72 10.31
CA ALA A 142 3.50 10.85 9.68
C ALA A 142 3.73 9.37 10.00
N ILE A 143 5.00 8.93 10.01
CA ILE A 143 5.37 7.54 10.36
C ILE A 143 4.99 7.21 11.79
N SER A 144 5.12 8.17 12.71
CA SER A 144 4.81 8.06 14.15
C SER A 144 3.41 8.53 14.51
N GLY A 145 2.65 9.08 13.56
CA GLY A 145 1.31 9.61 13.77
C GLY A 145 0.23 8.52 13.90
N GLU A 146 -1.02 8.94 14.02
CA GLU A 146 -2.17 8.08 14.27
C GLU A 146 -2.37 6.98 13.21
N GLY A 147 -2.06 7.29 11.93
CA GLY A 147 -2.10 6.31 10.84
C GLY A 147 -0.93 5.33 10.84
N GLY A 148 0.20 5.70 11.47
CA GLY A 148 1.42 4.92 11.44
C GLY A 148 1.37 3.68 12.33
N ILE A 149 2.05 2.61 11.92
CA ILE A 149 2.12 1.36 12.71
C ILE A 149 3.54 0.94 13.06
N LEU A 150 4.55 1.68 12.56
CA LEU A 150 5.94 1.24 12.64
C LEU A 150 6.57 1.42 14.03
N LEU A 151 6.12 2.39 14.83
CA LEU A 151 6.58 2.56 16.21
C LEU A 151 6.27 1.37 17.10
N ASP A 152 5.09 0.76 16.90
CA ASP A 152 4.63 -0.40 17.66
C ASP A 152 4.99 -1.74 16.99
N SER A 153 5.84 -1.69 15.95
CA SER A 153 6.23 -2.87 15.18
C SER A 153 7.51 -3.50 15.71
N CYS A 154 7.70 -4.78 15.42
CA CYS A 154 8.95 -5.51 15.67
C CYS A 154 9.51 -6.11 14.36
N GLY A 155 10.74 -6.63 14.41
CA GLY A 155 11.38 -7.30 13.29
C GLY A 155 12.20 -6.37 12.41
N THR A 156 12.32 -6.68 11.11
CA THR A 156 13.14 -5.93 10.15
C THR A 156 12.28 -5.17 9.17
N LEU A 157 12.54 -3.87 9.02
CA LEU A 157 11.95 -2.98 8.03
C LEU A 157 12.81 -2.91 6.79
N ILE A 158 12.23 -3.19 5.63
CA ILE A 158 12.86 -2.98 4.32
C ILE A 158 12.34 -1.64 3.78
N HIS A 159 13.24 -0.69 3.56
CA HIS A 159 12.88 0.67 3.11
C HIS A 159 13.94 1.24 2.16
N ASP A 160 13.68 2.39 1.59
CA ASP A 160 14.69 3.17 0.89
C ASP A 160 15.70 3.77 1.89
N CYS A 161 16.69 4.49 1.41
CA CYS A 161 17.73 5.11 2.26
C CYS A 161 17.25 6.43 2.90
N TRP A 162 15.95 6.67 3.01
CA TRP A 162 15.41 7.92 3.55
C TRP A 162 15.55 7.99 5.07
N SER A 163 16.14 9.09 5.55
CA SER A 163 16.59 9.23 6.93
C SER A 163 15.52 9.04 8.03
N PRO A 164 14.25 9.41 7.87
CA PRO A 164 13.24 9.21 8.91
C PRO A 164 13.02 7.75 9.32
N TYR A 165 13.19 6.79 8.41
CA TYR A 165 13.07 5.38 8.78
C TYR A 165 14.12 4.92 9.77
N PHE A 166 15.34 5.45 9.71
CA PHE A 166 16.42 5.11 10.64
C PHE A 166 16.20 5.62 12.07
N ASN A 167 15.20 6.47 12.29
CA ASN A 167 14.80 6.89 13.65
C ASN A 167 13.94 5.83 14.37
N LEU A 168 13.56 4.75 13.70
CA LEU A 168 12.79 3.64 14.26
C LEU A 168 13.73 2.64 14.94
N SER A 169 14.24 2.98 16.12
CA SER A 169 15.23 2.16 16.87
C SER A 169 14.69 0.81 17.36
N ASN A 170 13.36 0.62 17.33
CA ASN A 170 12.67 -0.63 17.65
C ASN A 170 12.74 -1.67 16.52
N LEU A 171 13.21 -1.29 15.32
CA LEU A 171 13.26 -2.15 14.16
C LEU A 171 14.71 -2.38 13.68
N GLY A 172 14.99 -3.57 13.18
CA GLY A 172 16.14 -3.78 12.31
C GLY A 172 15.91 -3.14 10.95
N HIS A 173 16.98 -2.70 10.28
CA HIS A 173 16.87 -2.01 8.99
C HIS A 173 17.52 -2.83 7.87
N ALA A 174 16.82 -2.90 6.73
CA ALA A 174 17.35 -3.44 5.49
C ALA A 174 16.98 -2.51 4.33
N LEU A 175 17.90 -2.29 3.41
CA LEU A 175 17.66 -1.42 2.27
C LEU A 175 16.93 -2.15 1.15
N CYS A 176 15.98 -1.46 0.52
CA CYS A 176 15.23 -1.97 -0.61
C CYS A 176 16.14 -2.17 -1.83
N LEU A 177 16.26 -3.41 -2.29
CA LEU A 177 17.11 -3.75 -3.43
C LEU A 177 16.75 -2.99 -4.71
N GLN A 178 15.47 -2.73 -4.96
CA GLN A 178 15.02 -1.96 -6.12
C GLN A 178 15.52 -0.52 -6.09
N HIS A 179 15.53 0.10 -4.92
CA HIS A 179 16.09 1.44 -4.75
C HIS A 179 17.60 1.45 -4.93
N ILE A 180 18.32 0.47 -4.35
CA ILE A 180 19.77 0.33 -4.56
C ILE A 180 20.10 0.14 -6.03
N GLN A 181 19.39 -0.73 -6.76
CA GLN A 181 19.63 -0.93 -8.20
C GLN A 181 19.42 0.35 -9.00
N ARG A 182 18.37 1.12 -8.69
CA ARG A 182 18.11 2.40 -9.36
C ARG A 182 19.24 3.40 -9.12
N GLU A 183 19.74 3.48 -7.87
CA GLU A 183 20.86 4.35 -7.52
C GLU A 183 22.18 3.91 -8.18
N LEU A 184 22.45 2.61 -8.25
CA LEU A 184 23.63 2.08 -8.95
C LEU A 184 23.60 2.42 -10.45
N ARG A 185 22.45 2.28 -11.10
CA ARG A 185 22.29 2.66 -12.51
C ARG A 185 22.47 4.17 -12.72
N ALA A 186 21.93 4.99 -11.84
CA ALA A 186 22.12 6.43 -11.87
C ALA A 186 23.60 6.82 -11.64
N ALA A 187 24.26 6.15 -10.71
CA ALA A 187 25.70 6.33 -10.44
C ALA A 187 26.56 5.93 -11.65
N LYS A 188 26.27 4.79 -12.28
CA LYS A 188 26.95 4.36 -13.51
C LYS A 188 26.93 5.44 -14.60
N ILE A 189 25.78 6.04 -14.83
CA ILE A 189 25.63 7.10 -15.85
C ILE A 189 26.40 8.36 -15.42
N ARG A 190 26.26 8.78 -14.16
CA ARG A 190 26.89 10.00 -13.65
C ARG A 190 28.42 9.92 -13.66
N GLU A 191 28.96 8.79 -13.24
CA GLU A 191 30.42 8.57 -13.15
C GLU A 191 31.02 8.06 -14.48
N LYS A 192 30.23 7.87 -15.53
CA LYS A 192 30.65 7.34 -16.83
C LYS A 192 31.45 6.03 -16.68
N ASP A 193 30.91 5.10 -15.92
CA ASP A 193 31.56 3.83 -15.60
C ASP A 193 31.59 2.89 -16.81
N GLU A 194 32.66 2.96 -17.59
CA GLU A 194 32.90 2.08 -18.75
C GLU A 194 33.47 0.71 -18.33
N GLU A 195 34.06 0.61 -17.14
CA GLU A 195 34.65 -0.63 -16.63
C GLU A 195 33.64 -1.56 -15.98
N GLY A 196 32.39 -1.12 -15.78
CA GLY A 196 31.31 -1.95 -15.27
C GLY A 196 31.38 -2.21 -13.74
N TYR A 197 31.97 -1.30 -12.99
CA TYR A 197 32.06 -1.42 -11.54
C TYR A 197 30.67 -1.48 -10.88
N PHE A 198 29.75 -0.58 -11.26
CA PHE A 198 28.39 -0.57 -10.70
C PHE A 198 27.57 -1.79 -11.12
N ASP A 199 27.79 -2.30 -12.36
CA ASP A 199 27.20 -3.57 -12.81
C ASP A 199 27.69 -4.76 -11.99
N GLY A 200 28.96 -4.74 -11.58
CA GLY A 200 29.53 -5.75 -10.69
C GLY A 200 28.86 -5.78 -9.34
N ILE A 201 28.59 -4.63 -8.72
CA ILE A 201 27.85 -4.53 -7.45
C ILE A 201 26.42 -5.03 -7.65
N GLU A 202 25.70 -4.59 -8.70
CA GLU A 202 24.34 -5.06 -9.00
C GLU A 202 24.29 -6.57 -9.16
N SER A 203 25.25 -7.15 -9.90
CA SER A 203 25.37 -8.60 -10.11
C SER A 203 25.61 -9.36 -8.79
N LEU A 204 26.45 -8.83 -7.90
CA LEU A 204 26.66 -9.41 -6.58
C LEU A 204 25.37 -9.40 -5.75
N LEU A 205 24.66 -8.28 -5.67
CA LEU A 205 23.38 -8.17 -4.94
C LEU A 205 22.32 -9.12 -5.50
N LEU A 206 22.23 -9.27 -6.82
CA LEU A 206 21.34 -10.23 -7.46
C LEU A 206 21.72 -11.68 -7.15
N SER A 207 23.02 -11.99 -7.07
CA SER A 207 23.48 -13.32 -6.67
C SER A 207 23.13 -13.66 -5.21
N MET A 208 23.21 -12.67 -4.31
CA MET A 208 22.75 -12.81 -2.92
C MET A 208 21.25 -13.09 -2.85
N ARG A 209 20.46 -12.33 -3.62
CA ARG A 209 19.01 -12.57 -3.72
C ARG A 209 18.69 -13.94 -4.24
N LYS A 210 19.39 -14.39 -5.29
CA LYS A 210 19.21 -15.74 -5.86
C LYS A 210 19.52 -16.82 -4.82
N ALA A 211 20.67 -16.73 -4.15
CA ALA A 211 21.04 -17.68 -3.12
C ALA A 211 19.99 -17.77 -1.99
N LYS A 212 19.40 -16.63 -1.58
CA LYS A 212 18.28 -16.60 -0.64
C LYS A 212 17.04 -17.32 -1.18
N MET A 213 16.69 -17.09 -2.45
CA MET A 213 15.51 -17.74 -3.06
C MET A 213 15.72 -19.24 -3.17
N ASP A 214 16.91 -19.69 -3.61
CA ASP A 214 17.28 -21.10 -3.73
C ASP A 214 17.20 -21.79 -2.36
N ALA A 215 17.65 -21.12 -1.27
CA ALA A 215 17.55 -21.65 0.09
C ALA A 215 16.08 -21.80 0.55
N ILE A 216 15.22 -20.81 0.25
CA ILE A 216 13.78 -20.87 0.56
C ILE A 216 13.12 -22.02 -0.18
N GLU A 217 13.41 -22.19 -1.47
CA GLU A 217 12.89 -23.29 -2.29
C GLU A 217 13.34 -24.66 -1.79
N ALA A 218 14.55 -24.72 -1.23
CA ALA A 218 15.09 -25.92 -0.56
C ALA A 218 14.55 -26.13 0.87
N GLY A 219 13.61 -25.31 1.34
CA GLY A 219 13.00 -25.41 2.68
C GLY A 219 13.96 -24.99 3.82
N LYS A 220 15.02 -24.26 3.52
CA LYS A 220 15.97 -23.74 4.52
C LYS A 220 15.48 -22.37 5.04
N ASP A 221 15.53 -22.18 6.35
CA ASP A 221 15.18 -20.89 6.99
C ASP A 221 16.28 -19.83 6.83
N ASN A 222 17.53 -20.25 6.71
CA ASN A 222 18.69 -19.37 6.62
C ASN A 222 19.70 -19.90 5.57
N LEU A 223 20.53 -18.98 5.04
CA LEU A 223 21.75 -19.33 4.33
C LEU A 223 22.81 -19.85 5.33
N GLU A 224 23.72 -20.65 4.85
CA GLU A 224 24.89 -21.07 5.65
C GLU A 224 25.77 -19.87 6.00
N ASP A 225 26.26 -19.81 7.23
CA ASP A 225 27.07 -18.69 7.75
C ASP A 225 28.33 -18.44 6.89
N SER A 226 28.96 -19.52 6.42
CA SER A 226 30.07 -19.46 5.48
C SER A 226 29.73 -18.68 4.20
N LYS A 227 28.54 -18.90 3.66
CA LYS A 227 28.07 -18.24 2.45
C LYS A 227 27.73 -16.78 2.71
N ILE A 228 27.14 -16.48 3.86
CA ILE A 228 26.85 -15.12 4.29
C ILE A 228 28.16 -14.32 4.41
N GLU A 229 29.19 -14.90 5.04
CA GLU A 229 30.47 -14.22 5.23
C GLU A 229 31.24 -14.05 3.91
N GLU A 230 31.15 -15.01 2.98
CA GLU A 230 31.71 -14.87 1.64
C GLU A 230 31.08 -13.63 0.93
N PHE A 231 29.76 -13.50 0.97
CA PHE A 231 29.06 -12.37 0.37
C PHE A 231 29.41 -11.04 1.05
N ARG A 232 29.46 -11.01 2.38
CA ARG A 232 29.88 -9.84 3.15
C ARG A 232 31.29 -9.38 2.78
N LYS A 233 32.24 -10.29 2.70
CA LYS A 233 33.61 -9.99 2.33
C LYS A 233 33.73 -9.43 0.92
N LYS A 234 33.00 -10.02 -0.05
CA LYS A 234 32.97 -9.53 -1.42
C LYS A 234 32.37 -8.12 -1.48
N LEU A 235 31.22 -7.89 -0.82
CA LEU A 235 30.56 -6.59 -0.83
C LEU A 235 31.43 -5.51 -0.15
N ARG A 236 32.01 -5.79 1.01
CA ARG A 236 32.92 -4.86 1.71
C ARG A 236 34.09 -4.47 0.83
N LYS A 237 34.71 -5.45 0.14
CA LYS A 237 35.83 -5.17 -0.77
C LYS A 237 35.37 -4.26 -1.91
N MET A 238 34.29 -4.59 -2.59
CA MET A 238 33.77 -3.76 -3.70
C MET A 238 33.44 -2.34 -3.23
N VAL A 239 32.82 -2.18 -2.07
CA VAL A 239 32.51 -0.85 -1.52
C VAL A 239 33.79 -0.07 -1.22
N ALA A 240 34.83 -0.70 -0.63
CA ALA A 240 36.10 -0.04 -0.37
C ALA A 240 36.78 0.41 -1.68
N ASP A 241 36.89 -0.49 -2.66
CA ASP A 241 37.47 -0.19 -3.98
C ASP A 241 36.70 1.00 -4.66
N GLY A 242 35.38 1.04 -4.51
CA GLY A 242 34.56 2.11 -5.07
C GLY A 242 34.73 3.46 -4.36
N LEU A 243 34.91 3.46 -3.05
CA LEU A 243 35.16 4.70 -2.30
C LEU A 243 36.53 5.32 -2.66
N GLU A 244 37.50 4.50 -3.05
CA GLU A 244 38.78 4.98 -3.55
C GLU A 244 38.67 5.53 -4.98
N LYS A 245 37.92 4.84 -5.83
CA LYS A 245 37.76 5.19 -7.25
C LYS A 245 36.80 6.37 -7.49
N PHE A 246 35.66 6.36 -6.83
CA PHE A 246 34.59 7.34 -6.97
C PHE A 246 34.45 8.13 -5.67
N LYS A 247 35.15 9.27 -5.58
CA LYS A 247 35.07 10.12 -4.38
C LYS A 247 33.64 10.65 -4.19
N PRO A 248 32.91 10.27 -3.16
CA PRO A 248 31.56 10.76 -2.94
C PRO A 248 31.57 12.29 -2.79
N PRO A 249 30.59 13.01 -3.34
CA PRO A 249 30.50 14.46 -3.15
C PRO A 249 30.39 14.79 -1.66
N LYS A 250 31.11 15.80 -1.20
CA LYS A 250 31.23 16.22 0.22
C LYS A 250 29.88 16.27 0.97
N ARG A 251 28.75 16.50 0.27
CA ARG A 251 27.40 16.50 0.86
C ARG A 251 26.85 15.10 1.22
N CYS A 252 27.36 14.01 0.64
CA CYS A 252 26.89 12.65 0.96
C CYS A 252 27.55 12.11 2.23
N ILE A 253 28.76 12.51 2.57
CA ILE A 253 29.51 12.04 3.75
C ILE A 253 28.79 12.42 5.06
N LEU A 254 28.07 13.56 5.07
CA LEU A 254 27.36 14.04 6.26
C LEU A 254 26.03 13.32 6.54
N LYS A 255 25.49 12.56 5.59
CA LYS A 255 24.22 11.82 5.75
C LYS A 255 24.39 10.32 6.09
N LEU A 256 25.59 9.77 5.93
CA LEU A 256 25.96 8.43 6.35
C LEU A 256 26.40 8.38 7.82
N GLY A 257 25.74 9.18 8.67
CA GLY A 257 25.94 9.15 10.10
C GLY A 257 25.62 7.76 10.64
N LYS A 258 26.72 7.06 11.06
CA LYS A 258 26.72 5.83 11.86
C LYS A 258 25.81 4.73 11.32
N ILE A 259 26.33 3.95 10.37
CA ILE A 259 25.89 2.56 10.18
C ILE A 259 26.31 1.83 11.46
N PRO A 260 25.37 1.25 12.23
CA PRO A 260 25.76 0.39 13.36
C PRO A 260 26.61 -0.76 12.83
N GLU A 261 27.67 -1.11 13.57
CA GLU A 261 28.57 -2.24 13.29
C GLU A 261 27.85 -3.59 13.21
#